data_c53c3dd6feca54f5d30195ba25e1c90f
#
_entry.id   c53c3dd6feca54f5d30195ba25e1c90f
#
_cell.length_a   1.000
_cell.length_b   1.000
_cell.length_c   1.000
_cell.angle_alpha   90.00
_cell.angle_beta   90.00
_cell.angle_gamma   90.00
#
_symmetry.space_group_name_H-M   'P 1'
#
loop_
_entity.id
_entity.type
_entity.pdbx_description
1 polymer ?
#
loop_
_entity_poly.entity_id
_entity_poly.type
_entity_poly.pdbx_seq_one_letter_code
_entity_poly.pdbx_strand_id
1 'polypeptide(L)'
;MRELVRQNSKYKNMKNYFVTIIIASALTISVVIIRQEAQAQNTTPQPMDKMGATIADAVEAKTNNQESSPIFVTNIPPGYRDWRLISVAHEEGSLNDLRAILGNVVAIKAYREGELPFPDGTIIARLAWSYVPSEENNKIFGRSQSFVAGSPANGVQFMVKDSRKYASTGGWGFVQFNDGKPADAAVHNTCFSCHQHVKDRDFVFTRYAP
;
A
#
# COMPACT_ATOMS: atom_id res chain seq x y z
N MET A 1 11.38 -13.94 -41.67
CA MET A 1 10.24 -13.18 -42.22
C MET A 1 8.87 -13.82 -41.96
N ARG A 2 8.69 -15.14 -42.00
CA ARG A 2 7.37 -15.81 -41.76
C ARG A 2 6.92 -15.80 -40.31
N GLU A 3 7.81 -15.75 -39.35
CA GLU A 3 7.50 -15.77 -37.90
C GLU A 3 7.02 -14.41 -37.37
N LEU A 4 7.58 -13.31 -37.88
CA LEU A 4 7.14 -11.94 -37.58
C LEU A 4 5.71 -11.65 -38.06
N VAL A 5 5.32 -12.23 -39.19
CA VAL A 5 3.94 -12.10 -39.71
C VAL A 5 2.95 -12.87 -38.84
N ARG A 6 3.36 -14.00 -38.26
CA ARG A 6 2.52 -14.82 -37.37
C ARG A 6 2.27 -14.15 -36.00
N GLN A 7 3.25 -13.46 -35.46
CA GLN A 7 3.10 -12.72 -34.21
C GLN A 7 2.20 -11.49 -34.38
N ASN A 8 2.33 -10.75 -35.49
CA ASN A 8 1.47 -9.60 -35.77
C ASN A 8 -0.01 -9.99 -35.97
N SER A 9 -0.27 -11.18 -36.51
CA SER A 9 -1.63 -11.70 -36.66
C SER A 9 -2.27 -12.08 -35.33
N LYS A 10 -1.51 -12.66 -34.40
CA LYS A 10 -1.99 -12.95 -33.04
C LYS A 10 -2.31 -11.68 -32.23
N TYR A 11 -1.52 -10.65 -32.40
CA TYR A 11 -1.72 -9.36 -31.71
C TYR A 11 -2.95 -8.60 -32.22
N LYS A 12 -3.25 -8.65 -33.53
CA LYS A 12 -4.47 -8.09 -34.10
C LYS A 12 -5.73 -8.79 -33.61
N ASN A 13 -5.71 -10.11 -33.48
CA ASN A 13 -6.85 -10.87 -33.00
C ASN A 13 -7.12 -10.63 -31.51
N MET A 14 -6.10 -10.46 -30.67
CA MET A 14 -6.27 -10.13 -29.24
C MET A 14 -6.92 -8.77 -29.00
N LYS A 15 -6.59 -7.74 -29.82
CA LYS A 15 -7.23 -6.43 -29.72
C LYS A 15 -8.73 -6.47 -30.03
N ASN A 16 -9.14 -7.28 -30.97
CA ASN A 16 -10.56 -7.42 -31.32
C ASN A 16 -11.37 -8.16 -30.26
N TYR A 17 -10.80 -9.09 -29.52
CA TYR A 17 -11.46 -9.77 -28.40
C TYR A 17 -11.69 -8.82 -27.20
N PHE A 18 -10.74 -7.92 -26.89
CA PHE A 18 -10.92 -6.95 -25.81
C PHE A 18 -12.00 -5.89 -26.10
N VAL A 19 -12.15 -5.47 -27.34
CA VAL A 19 -13.21 -4.50 -27.74
C VAL A 19 -14.60 -5.14 -27.68
N THR A 20 -14.74 -6.43 -27.98
CA THR A 20 -16.03 -7.12 -27.96
C THR A 20 -16.53 -7.42 -26.54
N ILE A 21 -15.64 -7.62 -25.56
CA ILE A 21 -16.00 -7.87 -24.16
C ILE A 21 -16.47 -6.58 -23.45
N ILE A 22 -15.94 -5.41 -23.81
CA ILE A 22 -16.34 -4.13 -23.20
C ILE A 22 -17.75 -3.68 -23.65
N ILE A 23 -18.21 -4.08 -24.82
CA ILE A 23 -19.55 -3.69 -25.33
C ILE A 23 -20.66 -4.59 -24.72
N ALA A 24 -20.35 -5.81 -24.31
CA ALA A 24 -21.34 -6.73 -23.72
C ALA A 24 -21.64 -6.44 -22.24
N SER A 25 -20.79 -5.73 -21.50
CA SER A 25 -20.98 -5.43 -20.08
C SER A 25 -21.69 -4.10 -19.80
N ALA A 26 -21.96 -3.27 -20.82
CA ALA A 26 -22.63 -1.98 -20.65
C ALA A 26 -24.18 -2.05 -20.73
N LEU A 27 -24.77 -3.19 -21.00
CA LEU A 27 -26.22 -3.34 -21.23
C LEU A 27 -27.01 -4.00 -20.09
N THR A 28 -26.37 -4.33 -18.96
CA THR A 28 -27.06 -5.02 -17.84
C THR A 28 -27.18 -4.20 -16.54
N ILE A 29 -26.82 -2.91 -16.52
CA ILE A 29 -26.86 -2.08 -15.30
C ILE A 29 -28.05 -1.09 -15.27
N SER A 30 -28.99 -1.16 -16.20
CA SER A 30 -30.08 -0.16 -16.29
C SER A 30 -31.44 -0.59 -15.73
N VAL A 31 -31.60 -1.65 -14.95
CA VAL A 31 -32.96 -2.13 -14.50
C VAL A 31 -33.12 -2.26 -12.98
N VAL A 32 -32.25 -1.74 -12.13
CA VAL A 32 -32.41 -1.87 -10.65
C VAL A 32 -32.44 -0.53 -9.91
N ILE A 33 -32.90 0.54 -10.51
CA ILE A 33 -33.19 1.78 -9.76
C ILE A 33 -34.61 2.23 -10.04
N ILE A 34 -35.62 1.51 -9.56
CA ILE A 34 -36.98 2.04 -9.28
C ILE A 34 -37.61 1.08 -8.25
N ARG A 35 -37.55 1.41 -6.97
CA ARG A 35 -38.54 1.15 -5.92
C ARG A 35 -37.90 1.28 -4.53
N GLN A 36 -37.94 2.49 -4.00
CA GLN A 36 -38.07 2.72 -2.56
C GLN A 36 -38.41 4.21 -2.31
N GLU A 37 -39.63 4.56 -2.64
CA GLU A 37 -40.32 5.70 -1.99
C GLU A 37 -41.65 5.19 -1.44
N ALA A 38 -41.96 5.68 -0.26
CA ALA A 38 -43.22 5.57 0.46
C ALA A 38 -43.21 4.61 1.66
N GLN A 39 -42.86 5.18 2.83
CA GLN A 39 -43.68 5.00 4.05
C GLN A 39 -43.27 6.09 5.07
N ALA A 40 -43.92 7.25 4.93
CA ALA A 40 -44.13 8.20 6.01
C ALA A 40 -45.53 7.97 6.57
N GLN A 41 -45.61 7.56 7.81
CA GLN A 41 -46.89 7.63 8.60
C GLN A 41 -46.48 7.87 10.05
N ASN A 42 -46.66 9.14 10.50
CA ASN A 42 -47.83 9.52 11.29
C ASN A 42 -47.83 8.98 12.71
N THR A 43 -47.32 9.78 13.66
CA THR A 43 -47.73 9.68 15.08
C THR A 43 -48.02 11.08 15.64
N THR A 44 -49.27 11.22 16.01
CA THR A 44 -49.93 12.35 16.69
C THR A 44 -49.32 12.65 18.06
N PRO A 45 -49.35 13.93 18.54
CA PRO A 45 -48.80 14.30 19.85
C PRO A 45 -49.76 13.96 20.99
N GLN A 46 -49.23 13.44 22.08
CA GLN A 46 -49.94 13.34 23.36
C GLN A 46 -49.41 14.36 24.37
N PRO A 47 -50.20 14.85 25.30
CA PRO A 47 -49.94 16.07 26.04
C PRO A 47 -49.03 15.89 27.27
N MET A 48 -48.41 17.02 27.61
CA MET A 48 -47.59 17.23 28.81
C MET A 48 -48.39 16.99 30.09
N ASP A 49 -47.78 16.29 31.02
CA ASP A 49 -48.05 16.51 32.43
C ASP A 49 -46.75 16.64 33.25
N LYS A 50 -46.84 17.56 34.18
CA LYS A 50 -45.77 18.16 34.97
C LYS A 50 -45.21 17.22 36.02
N MET A 51 -43.99 17.22 36.30
CA MET A 51 -43.43 17.66 37.62
C MET A 51 -42.02 17.20 37.86
N GLY A 52 -41.18 18.13 38.18
CA GLY A 52 -40.32 18.06 39.37
C GLY A 52 -38.88 17.66 39.19
N ALA A 53 -38.05 18.70 39.11
CA ALA A 53 -36.76 18.84 39.79
C ALA A 53 -35.78 17.66 39.79
N THR A 54 -34.61 17.78 39.23
CA THR A 54 -33.40 18.23 39.99
C THR A 54 -32.26 18.41 39.01
N ILE A 55 -31.64 19.57 39.14
CA ILE A 55 -30.38 19.92 38.51
C ILE A 55 -29.29 19.22 39.32
N ALA A 56 -28.80 18.10 38.88
CA ALA A 56 -27.50 17.55 39.24
C ALA A 56 -27.25 16.30 38.38
N ASP A 57 -26.17 16.34 37.65
CA ASP A 57 -25.54 15.29 36.84
C ASP A 57 -25.74 15.42 35.33
N ALA A 58 -25.50 16.63 34.80
CA ALA A 58 -24.86 16.74 33.51
C ALA A 58 -23.39 16.29 33.66
N VAL A 59 -23.17 15.01 33.91
CA VAL A 59 -21.87 14.41 33.62
C VAL A 59 -21.72 14.51 32.11
N GLU A 60 -20.93 15.48 31.70
CA GLU A 60 -20.33 15.54 30.38
C GLU A 60 -19.82 14.14 29.99
N ALA A 61 -20.60 13.43 29.22
CA ALA A 61 -20.06 12.40 28.37
C ALA A 61 -19.15 13.14 27.37
N LYS A 62 -17.92 13.43 27.82
CA LYS A 62 -16.82 13.65 26.89
C LYS A 62 -16.75 12.36 26.07
N THR A 63 -17.44 12.37 24.94
CA THR A 63 -17.09 11.50 23.83
C THR A 63 -15.61 11.78 23.55
N ASN A 64 -14.77 10.96 24.15
CA ASN A 64 -13.41 10.80 23.71
C ASN A 64 -13.51 10.28 22.26
N ASN A 65 -13.69 11.18 21.31
CA ASN A 65 -13.20 11.01 19.97
C ASN A 65 -11.68 10.98 20.08
N GLN A 66 -11.18 9.88 20.60
CA GLN A 66 -9.81 9.48 20.39
C GLN A 66 -9.77 9.10 18.91
N GLU A 67 -9.57 10.12 18.04
CA GLU A 67 -9.15 9.87 16.67
C GLU A 67 -7.99 8.90 16.80
N SER A 68 -8.22 7.66 16.42
CA SER A 68 -7.17 6.67 16.42
C SER A 68 -6.06 7.24 15.54
N SER A 69 -4.91 7.54 16.16
CA SER A 69 -3.76 8.07 15.42
C SER A 69 -3.56 7.21 14.19
N PRO A 70 -3.41 7.82 13.00
CA PRO A 70 -3.28 7.05 11.78
C PRO A 70 -2.12 6.07 11.93
N ILE A 71 -2.37 4.79 11.63
CA ILE A 71 -1.37 3.71 11.69
C ILE A 71 -0.32 3.83 10.57
N PHE A 72 -0.35 4.90 9.80
CA PHE A 72 0.52 5.11 8.66
C PHE A 72 1.24 6.46 8.72
N VAL A 73 2.37 6.52 8.04
CA VAL A 73 3.23 7.70 7.93
C VAL A 73 2.61 8.69 6.95
N THR A 74 2.64 9.98 7.29
CA THR A 74 2.00 11.04 6.47
C THR A 74 2.97 11.82 5.59
N ASN A 75 4.27 11.79 5.90
CA ASN A 75 5.29 12.55 5.18
C ASN A 75 6.42 11.66 4.69
N ILE A 76 6.96 11.98 3.51
CA ILE A 76 8.16 11.32 2.99
C ILE A 76 9.35 11.67 3.90
N PRO A 77 10.05 10.68 4.46
CA PRO A 77 11.27 10.93 5.23
C PRO A 77 12.33 11.62 4.35
N PRO A 78 12.91 12.75 4.81
CA PRO A 78 13.86 13.50 4.00
C PRO A 78 15.16 12.73 3.77
N GLY A 79 15.79 12.95 2.62
CA GLY A 79 17.12 12.39 2.29
C GLY A 79 17.13 10.87 2.08
N TYR A 80 15.99 10.22 1.92
CA TYR A 80 15.93 8.74 1.84
C TYR A 80 16.70 8.16 0.65
N ARG A 81 16.93 8.92 -0.40
CA ARG A 81 17.70 8.45 -1.57
C ARG A 81 19.19 8.35 -1.30
N ASP A 82 19.69 9.05 -0.28
CA ASP A 82 21.08 9.03 0.15
C ASP A 82 21.33 8.02 1.28
N TRP A 83 20.30 7.27 1.67
CA TRP A 83 20.42 6.24 2.71
C TRP A 83 21.19 5.03 2.20
N ARG A 84 21.74 4.26 3.14
CA ARG A 84 22.52 3.08 2.80
C ARG A 84 21.65 1.92 2.36
N LEU A 85 22.18 1.16 1.40
CA LEU A 85 21.54 -0.07 0.94
C LEU A 85 21.56 -1.13 2.06
N ILE A 86 20.37 -1.70 2.29
CA ILE A 86 20.19 -2.89 3.14
C ILE A 86 20.29 -4.14 2.27
N SER A 87 19.53 -4.16 1.17
CA SER A 87 19.45 -5.31 0.27
C SER A 87 18.85 -4.92 -1.08
N VAL A 88 18.99 -5.82 -2.04
CA VAL A 88 18.26 -5.83 -3.31
C VAL A 88 17.49 -7.12 -3.44
N ALA A 89 16.37 -7.09 -4.17
CA ALA A 89 15.59 -8.28 -4.49
C ALA A 89 14.93 -8.14 -5.85
N HIS A 90 14.62 -9.29 -6.45
CA HIS A 90 13.69 -9.41 -7.56
C HIS A 90 12.50 -10.22 -7.07
N GLU A 91 11.31 -9.68 -7.26
CA GLU A 91 10.05 -10.37 -6.97
C GLU A 91 9.35 -10.71 -8.27
N GLU A 92 9.13 -11.98 -8.49
CA GLU A 92 8.44 -12.50 -9.67
C GLU A 92 6.91 -12.43 -9.54
N GLY A 93 6.22 -12.94 -10.52
CA GLY A 93 4.76 -13.03 -10.55
C GLY A 93 4.10 -11.68 -10.83
N SER A 94 3.08 -11.36 -10.06
CA SER A 94 2.29 -10.13 -10.26
C SER A 94 3.06 -8.84 -9.98
N LEU A 95 4.11 -8.90 -9.16
CA LEU A 95 4.94 -7.75 -8.84
C LEU A 95 5.96 -7.47 -9.95
N ASN A 96 6.66 -8.49 -10.41
CA ASN A 96 7.69 -8.44 -11.44
C ASN A 96 8.57 -7.20 -11.35
N ASP A 97 9.13 -6.96 -10.17
CA ASP A 97 9.91 -5.77 -9.87
C ASP A 97 11.33 -6.08 -9.38
N LEU A 98 12.25 -5.18 -9.74
CA LEU A 98 13.53 -5.04 -9.08
C LEU A 98 13.39 -4.03 -7.96
N ARG A 99 13.88 -4.35 -6.77
CA ARG A 99 13.79 -3.43 -5.64
C ARG A 99 15.12 -3.22 -4.93
N ALA A 100 15.32 -1.99 -4.47
CA ALA A 100 16.36 -1.62 -3.53
C ALA A 100 15.70 -1.26 -2.19
N ILE A 101 16.24 -1.83 -1.12
CA ILE A 101 15.80 -1.54 0.23
C ILE A 101 16.89 -0.73 0.91
N LEU A 102 16.54 0.47 1.31
CA LEU A 102 17.45 1.42 1.96
C LEU A 102 17.07 1.58 3.43
N GLY A 103 18.03 1.93 4.25
CA GLY A 103 17.80 2.23 5.66
C GLY A 103 18.51 3.49 6.12
N ASN A 104 17.87 4.21 7.03
CA ASN A 104 18.54 5.30 7.74
C ASN A 104 19.66 4.78 8.65
N VAL A 105 20.39 5.67 9.28
CA VAL A 105 21.54 5.31 10.15
C VAL A 105 21.14 4.33 11.25
N VAL A 106 19.95 4.52 11.85
CA VAL A 106 19.42 3.66 12.92
C VAL A 106 19.16 2.26 12.39
N ALA A 107 18.49 2.13 11.23
CA ALA A 107 18.22 0.85 10.60
C ALA A 107 19.52 0.09 10.29
N ILE A 108 20.49 0.76 9.67
CA ILE A 108 21.77 0.13 9.30
C ILE A 108 22.54 -0.34 10.51
N LYS A 109 22.52 0.44 11.60
CA LYS A 109 23.17 0.03 12.87
C LYS A 109 22.51 -1.23 13.40
N ALA A 110 21.18 -1.23 13.54
CA ALA A 110 20.42 -2.37 14.05
C ALA A 110 20.67 -3.65 13.23
N TYR A 111 20.65 -3.57 11.90
CA TYR A 111 20.96 -4.71 11.03
C TYR A 111 22.36 -5.28 11.24
N ARG A 112 23.39 -4.40 11.39
CA ARG A 112 24.78 -4.84 11.59
C ARG A 112 25.00 -5.49 12.94
N GLU A 113 24.27 -5.03 13.95
CA GLU A 113 24.36 -5.54 15.33
C GLU A 113 23.44 -6.73 15.57
N GLY A 114 22.55 -7.05 14.60
CA GLY A 114 21.55 -8.11 14.76
C GLY A 114 20.50 -7.76 15.81
N GLU A 115 20.24 -6.46 16.02
CA GLU A 115 19.34 -5.96 17.06
C GLU A 115 17.88 -6.19 16.64
N LEU A 116 17.13 -6.92 17.46
CA LEU A 116 15.69 -7.12 17.36
C LEU A 116 15.04 -7.08 18.75
N PRO A 117 13.88 -6.45 18.90
CA PRO A 117 13.16 -5.67 17.88
C PRO A 117 13.97 -4.44 17.43
N PHE A 118 13.70 -3.95 16.22
CA PHE A 118 14.33 -2.71 15.74
C PHE A 118 14.03 -1.56 16.69
N PRO A 119 15.02 -0.69 16.99
CA PRO A 119 14.80 0.45 17.87
C PRO A 119 13.92 1.52 17.21
N ASP A 120 13.24 2.32 18.05
CA ASP A 120 12.47 3.46 17.61
C ASP A 120 13.36 4.44 16.81
N GLY A 121 12.79 5.04 15.77
CA GLY A 121 13.53 5.85 14.81
C GLY A 121 14.15 5.06 13.65
N THR A 122 14.03 3.73 13.63
CA THR A 122 14.37 2.91 12.45
C THR A 122 13.44 3.29 11.30
N ILE A 123 14.02 3.57 10.13
CA ILE A 123 13.25 3.81 8.91
C ILE A 123 13.84 2.98 7.78
N ILE A 124 12.95 2.24 7.11
CA ILE A 124 13.26 1.40 5.96
C ILE A 124 12.49 1.95 4.77
N ALA A 125 13.17 2.15 3.63
CA ALA A 125 12.57 2.59 2.38
C ALA A 125 12.67 1.47 1.33
N ARG A 126 11.56 1.20 0.62
CA ARG A 126 11.51 0.32 -0.54
C ARG A 126 11.33 1.15 -1.80
N LEU A 127 12.31 1.09 -2.68
CA LEU A 127 12.24 1.61 -4.04
C LEU A 127 12.10 0.43 -4.98
N ALA A 128 11.17 0.48 -5.91
CA ALA A 128 10.95 -0.60 -6.87
C ALA A 128 10.79 -0.07 -8.29
N TRP A 129 11.20 -0.89 -9.26
CA TRP A 129 11.13 -0.62 -10.68
C TRP A 129 10.69 -1.85 -11.43
N SER A 130 10.03 -1.66 -12.56
CA SER A 130 9.74 -2.76 -13.46
C SER A 130 11.04 -3.48 -13.85
N TYR A 131 10.96 -4.80 -14.00
CA TYR A 131 12.05 -5.67 -14.41
C TYR A 131 12.04 -5.81 -15.94
N VAL A 132 13.00 -5.20 -16.62
CA VAL A 132 13.03 -5.15 -18.08
C VAL A 132 14.34 -5.66 -18.67
N PRO A 133 14.33 -6.36 -19.82
CA PRO A 133 15.57 -6.75 -20.51
C PRO A 133 16.39 -5.52 -20.91
N SER A 134 17.69 -5.60 -20.72
CA SER A 134 18.63 -4.64 -21.30
C SER A 134 19.01 -5.07 -22.71
N GLU A 135 18.35 -4.50 -23.72
CA GLU A 135 18.61 -4.81 -25.12
C GLU A 135 20.07 -4.53 -25.52
N GLU A 136 20.63 -3.43 -25.03
CA GLU A 136 22.01 -3.06 -25.29
C GLU A 136 22.99 -4.10 -24.74
N ASN A 137 22.89 -4.44 -23.46
CA ASN A 137 23.77 -5.42 -22.82
C ASN A 137 23.60 -6.81 -23.39
N ASN A 138 22.36 -7.23 -23.68
CA ASN A 138 22.06 -8.52 -24.27
C ASN A 138 22.67 -8.67 -25.67
N LYS A 139 22.68 -7.57 -26.46
CA LYS A 139 23.37 -7.56 -27.76
C LYS A 139 24.90 -7.75 -27.60
N ILE A 140 25.51 -7.07 -26.62
CA ILE A 140 26.94 -7.21 -26.35
C ILE A 140 27.28 -8.64 -25.91
N PHE A 141 26.47 -9.24 -25.03
CA PHE A 141 26.66 -10.60 -24.54
C PHE A 141 26.30 -11.68 -25.56
N GLY A 142 25.62 -11.31 -26.64
CA GLY A 142 25.12 -12.26 -27.64
C GLY A 142 24.02 -13.20 -27.15
N ARG A 143 23.43 -12.92 -25.96
CA ARG A 143 22.36 -13.71 -25.34
C ARG A 143 21.53 -12.87 -24.38
N SER A 144 20.27 -13.28 -24.12
CA SER A 144 19.39 -12.66 -23.15
C SER A 144 19.78 -13.09 -21.74
N GLN A 145 20.51 -12.23 -21.04
CA GLN A 145 20.96 -12.48 -19.64
C GLN A 145 21.02 -11.20 -18.78
N SER A 146 20.84 -10.04 -19.38
CA SER A 146 20.93 -8.76 -18.68
C SER A 146 19.56 -8.11 -18.55
N PHE A 147 19.21 -7.73 -17.34
CA PHE A 147 17.99 -7.01 -17.01
C PHE A 147 18.34 -5.75 -16.25
N VAL A 148 17.51 -4.74 -16.38
CA VAL A 148 17.69 -3.44 -15.72
C VAL A 148 16.39 -2.97 -15.10
N ALA A 149 16.49 -2.00 -14.20
CA ALA A 149 15.35 -1.29 -13.67
C ALA A 149 14.71 -0.44 -14.77
N GLY A 150 13.45 -0.65 -15.03
CA GLY A 150 12.63 0.14 -15.95
C GLY A 150 11.91 1.28 -15.23
N SER A 151 10.62 1.45 -15.51
CA SER A 151 9.80 2.47 -14.85
C SER A 151 9.62 2.20 -13.36
N PRO A 152 9.52 3.24 -12.51
CA PRO A 152 9.17 3.07 -11.10
C PRO A 152 7.87 2.27 -10.94
N ALA A 153 7.85 1.32 -10.01
CA ALA A 153 6.72 0.46 -9.71
C ALA A 153 6.23 0.70 -8.27
N ASN A 154 4.92 0.86 -8.11
CA ASN A 154 4.28 1.03 -6.79
C ASN A 154 4.85 2.18 -5.94
N GLY A 155 5.29 3.27 -6.56
CA GLY A 155 5.83 4.43 -5.88
C GLY A 155 7.01 4.11 -4.95
N VAL A 156 7.16 4.89 -3.86
CA VAL A 156 8.11 4.60 -2.78
C VAL A 156 7.36 4.23 -1.51
N GLN A 157 7.82 3.19 -0.84
CA GLN A 157 7.19 2.70 0.40
C GLN A 157 8.13 2.87 1.58
N PHE A 158 7.57 3.18 2.75
CA PHE A 158 8.34 3.28 3.99
C PHE A 158 7.70 2.48 5.11
N MET A 159 8.58 1.97 5.98
CA MET A 159 8.27 1.49 7.32
C MET A 159 8.99 2.39 8.31
N VAL A 160 8.29 2.90 9.31
CA VAL A 160 8.85 3.77 10.36
C VAL A 160 8.55 3.18 11.72
N LYS A 161 9.58 2.92 12.50
CA LYS A 161 9.44 2.38 13.86
C LYS A 161 9.22 3.51 14.85
N ASP A 162 8.08 3.44 15.54
CA ASP A 162 7.74 4.23 16.72
C ASP A 162 6.78 3.35 17.56
N SER A 163 7.32 2.76 18.61
CA SER A 163 6.63 1.78 19.44
C SER A 163 5.38 2.33 20.16
N ARG A 164 5.34 3.63 20.40
CA ARG A 164 4.21 4.30 21.04
C ARG A 164 3.14 4.69 20.01
N LYS A 165 3.56 5.33 18.93
CA LYS A 165 2.64 5.83 17.90
C LYS A 165 1.94 4.71 17.14
N TYR A 166 2.66 3.63 16.86
CA TYR A 166 2.17 2.52 16.03
C TYR A 166 2.00 1.21 16.83
N ALA A 167 1.64 1.31 18.11
CA ALA A 167 1.51 0.15 19.00
C ALA A 167 0.60 -0.96 18.43
N SER A 168 -0.50 -0.57 17.75
CA SER A 168 -1.46 -1.53 17.15
C SER A 168 -0.90 -2.33 15.97
N THR A 169 0.21 -1.90 15.39
CA THR A 169 0.90 -2.53 14.26
C THR A 169 2.31 -3.00 14.61
N GLY A 170 2.52 -3.41 15.86
CA GLY A 170 3.82 -3.88 16.34
C GLY A 170 4.88 -2.78 16.42
N GLY A 171 4.46 -1.52 16.53
CA GLY A 171 5.34 -0.35 16.56
C GLY A 171 5.77 0.13 15.17
N TRP A 172 5.17 -0.35 14.07
CA TRP A 172 5.51 0.05 12.72
C TRP A 172 4.41 0.84 12.04
N GLY A 173 4.71 2.06 11.58
CA GLY A 173 3.92 2.79 10.63
C GLY A 173 4.33 2.45 9.20
N PHE A 174 3.34 2.36 8.31
CA PHE A 174 3.53 2.00 6.89
C PHE A 174 3.04 3.14 6.01
N VAL A 175 3.63 3.30 4.85
CA VAL A 175 3.11 4.22 3.83
C VAL A 175 3.64 3.87 2.45
N GLN A 176 2.81 4.13 1.44
CA GLN A 176 3.19 4.21 0.04
C GLN A 176 2.95 5.63 -0.45
N PHE A 177 3.92 6.20 -1.15
CA PHE A 177 3.79 7.49 -1.83
C PHE A 177 3.84 7.27 -3.34
N ASN A 178 2.82 7.74 -4.04
CA ASN A 178 2.78 7.79 -5.51
C ASN A 178 2.93 9.25 -5.92
N ASP A 179 3.94 9.56 -6.73
CA ASP A 179 4.23 10.92 -7.19
C ASP A 179 4.30 11.95 -6.04
N GLY A 180 4.90 11.55 -4.93
CA GLY A 180 5.09 12.39 -3.75
C GLY A 180 3.86 12.54 -2.84
N LYS A 181 2.73 11.90 -3.16
CA LYS A 181 1.50 11.93 -2.36
C LYS A 181 1.25 10.57 -1.71
N PRO A 182 0.75 10.53 -0.47
CA PRO A 182 0.33 9.27 0.14
C PRO A 182 -0.71 8.56 -0.74
N ALA A 183 -0.60 7.25 -0.87
CA ALA A 183 -1.64 6.43 -1.46
C ALA A 183 -2.90 6.41 -0.58
N ASP A 184 -3.98 5.83 -1.09
CA ASP A 184 -5.25 5.73 -0.37
C ASP A 184 -5.12 4.88 0.90
N ALA A 185 -5.96 5.16 1.88
CA ALA A 185 -6.02 4.42 3.14
C ALA A 185 -6.25 2.91 2.93
N ALA A 186 -6.99 2.53 1.89
CA ALA A 186 -7.20 1.13 1.53
C ALA A 186 -5.89 0.40 1.22
N VAL A 187 -4.95 1.05 0.52
CA VAL A 187 -3.60 0.52 0.24
C VAL A 187 -2.83 0.33 1.53
N HIS A 188 -2.82 1.35 2.40
CA HIS A 188 -2.07 1.30 3.67
C HIS A 188 -2.58 0.23 4.62
N ASN A 189 -3.90 -0.01 4.65
CA ASN A 189 -4.50 -1.05 5.48
C ASN A 189 -4.08 -2.47 5.09
N THR A 190 -3.62 -2.69 3.85
CA THR A 190 -3.12 -4.00 3.42
C THR A 190 -1.68 -4.28 3.86
N CYS A 191 -0.90 -3.25 4.19
CA CYS A 191 0.52 -3.41 4.51
C CYS A 191 0.73 -4.32 5.72
N PHE A 192 0.08 -4.01 6.83
CA PHE A 192 0.29 -4.75 8.08
C PHE A 192 -0.19 -6.19 7.98
N SER A 193 -1.27 -6.48 7.25
CA SER A 193 -1.78 -7.85 7.09
C SER A 193 -0.73 -8.81 6.49
N CYS A 194 0.12 -8.32 5.58
CA CYS A 194 1.24 -9.10 5.07
C CYS A 194 2.42 -9.14 6.05
N HIS A 195 2.78 -8.01 6.64
CA HIS A 195 3.95 -7.89 7.51
C HIS A 195 3.81 -8.68 8.83
N GLN A 196 2.60 -8.87 9.35
CA GLN A 196 2.36 -9.68 10.55
C GLN A 196 2.81 -11.15 10.43
N HIS A 197 2.95 -11.69 9.21
CA HIS A 197 3.43 -13.05 9.00
C HIS A 197 4.92 -13.22 9.35
N VAL A 198 5.66 -12.13 9.48
CA VAL A 198 7.07 -12.12 9.85
C VAL A 198 7.33 -11.39 11.16
N LYS A 199 6.38 -11.48 12.10
CA LYS A 199 6.48 -10.87 13.44
C LYS A 199 7.75 -11.29 14.20
N ASP A 200 8.22 -12.50 13.98
CA ASP A 200 9.43 -13.03 14.63
C ASP A 200 10.71 -12.31 14.17
N ARG A 201 10.62 -11.52 13.09
CA ARG A 201 11.66 -10.63 12.58
C ARG A 201 11.26 -9.17 12.71
N ASP A 202 10.49 -8.87 13.74
CA ASP A 202 9.92 -7.56 13.99
C ASP A 202 9.20 -6.98 12.75
N PHE A 203 8.37 -7.80 12.09
CA PHE A 203 7.54 -7.44 10.93
C PHE A 203 8.33 -7.04 9.66
N VAL A 204 9.63 -7.34 9.57
CA VAL A 204 10.48 -6.95 8.45
C VAL A 204 10.88 -8.16 7.60
N PHE A 205 10.52 -8.15 6.31
CA PHE A 205 10.87 -9.22 5.37
C PHE A 205 12.36 -9.21 5.01
N THR A 206 12.93 -8.00 4.86
CA THR A 206 14.29 -7.80 4.34
C THR A 206 15.34 -8.27 5.33
N ARG A 207 16.32 -9.01 4.85
CA ARG A 207 17.55 -9.34 5.56
C ARG A 207 18.68 -8.45 5.10
N TYR A 208 19.65 -8.22 5.97
CA TYR A 208 20.85 -7.47 5.59
C TYR A 208 21.70 -8.29 4.63
N ALA A 209 21.97 -7.72 3.47
CA ALA A 209 22.96 -8.24 2.52
C ALA A 209 24.23 -7.40 2.66
N PRO A 210 25.32 -7.98 3.14
CA PRO A 210 26.59 -7.27 3.35
C PRO A 210 27.23 -6.80 2.04
#